data_9058d863ef6215cd54cf5c3c3a17b6c8
#
_entry.id   9058d863ef6215cd54cf5c3c3a17b6c8
#
_cell.length_a   1.000
_cell.length_b   1.000
_cell.length_c   1.000
_cell.angle_alpha   90.00
_cell.angle_beta   90.00
_cell.angle_gamma   90.00
#
_symmetry.space_group_name_H-M   'P 1'
#
loop_
_entity.id
_entity.type
_entity.pdbx_description
1 polymer ?
#
loop_
_entity_poly.entity_id
_entity_poly.type
_entity_poly.pdbx_seq_one_letter_code
_entity_poly.pdbx_strand_id
1 'polypeptide(L)'
;MNNIFKNKVVLITGHTGFKGSWLSIWLAGLGAKVVGVSIDIPTVPSIFEETMLSDHVCDCRIDIQDSDAIRDILLEHQPDFIFHMAAQALVRPSYSSPLDTFSVNSLGTVNILEGLRALKKNVTAVMITSDKAYDNVEWIWGYKETDRIGGK
;
A
#
# COMPACT_ATOMS: atom_id res chain seq x y z
N MET A 1 -11.51 -23.56 -1.51
CA MET A 1 -10.31 -22.76 -1.87
C MET A 1 -9.32 -22.87 -0.72
N ASN A 2 -8.05 -23.20 -1.00
CA ASN A 2 -7.02 -23.12 0.03
C ASN A 2 -6.83 -21.65 0.42
N ASN A 3 -7.04 -21.35 1.69
CA ASN A 3 -6.84 -19.99 2.22
C ASN A 3 -5.33 -19.77 2.40
N ILE A 4 -4.69 -19.14 1.39
CA ILE A 4 -3.25 -18.89 1.36
C ILE A 4 -2.80 -17.86 2.41
N PHE A 5 -3.73 -17.08 2.97
CA PHE A 5 -3.43 -16.02 3.94
C PHE A 5 -3.53 -16.48 5.39
N LYS A 6 -4.13 -17.64 5.66
CA LYS A 6 -4.33 -18.13 7.04
C LYS A 6 -3.00 -18.28 7.77
N ASN A 7 -2.88 -17.63 8.93
CA ASN A 7 -1.68 -17.58 9.77
C ASN A 7 -0.45 -16.91 9.10
N LYS A 8 -0.64 -16.22 7.98
CA LYS A 8 0.42 -15.47 7.29
C LYS A 8 0.49 -14.05 7.80
N VAL A 9 1.69 -13.48 7.82
CA VAL A 9 1.90 -12.07 8.08
C VAL A 9 1.74 -11.31 6.77
N VAL A 10 0.82 -10.35 6.76
CA VAL A 10 0.53 -9.50 5.59
C VAL A 10 0.75 -8.05 5.98
N LEU A 11 1.73 -7.40 5.37
CA LEU A 11 1.97 -5.97 5.56
C LEU A 11 1.22 -5.17 4.50
N ILE A 12 0.48 -4.15 4.94
CA ILE A 12 -0.31 -3.27 4.07
C ILE A 12 0.12 -1.84 4.32
N THR A 13 0.70 -1.17 3.35
CA THR A 13 0.91 0.28 3.45
C THR A 13 -0.34 1.02 2.97
N GLY A 14 -0.69 2.12 3.64
CA GLY A 14 -1.94 2.84 3.36
C GLY A 14 -3.19 2.16 3.92
N HIS A 15 -3.05 1.36 4.98
CA HIS A 15 -4.13 0.58 5.58
C HIS A 15 -5.25 1.41 6.20
N THR A 16 -5.03 2.68 6.51
CA THR A 16 -6.04 3.60 7.03
C THR A 16 -6.89 4.26 5.95
N GLY A 17 -6.42 4.22 4.70
CA GLY A 17 -7.17 4.71 3.56
C GLY A 17 -8.32 3.79 3.17
N PHE A 18 -9.22 4.27 2.30
CA PHE A 18 -10.44 3.55 1.89
C PHE A 18 -10.16 2.09 1.45
N LYS A 19 -9.31 1.91 0.45
CA LYS A 19 -9.00 0.57 -0.09
C LYS A 19 -8.18 -0.26 0.89
N GLY A 20 -7.24 0.37 1.60
CA GLY A 20 -6.38 -0.30 2.58
C GLY A 20 -7.18 -0.84 3.76
N SER A 21 -8.16 -0.08 4.27
CA SER A 21 -9.04 -0.54 5.35
C SER A 21 -9.87 -1.75 4.91
N TRP A 22 -10.50 -1.70 3.73
CA TRP A 22 -11.24 -2.84 3.19
C TRP A 22 -10.39 -4.10 3.03
N LEU A 23 -9.18 -3.95 2.47
CA LEU A 23 -8.27 -5.08 2.31
C LEU A 23 -7.83 -5.65 3.66
N SER A 24 -7.56 -4.78 4.64
CA SER A 24 -7.17 -5.18 5.99
C SER A 24 -8.27 -5.98 6.68
N ILE A 25 -9.52 -5.51 6.63
CA ILE A 25 -10.69 -6.22 7.16
C ILE A 25 -10.83 -7.60 6.50
N TRP A 26 -10.74 -7.65 5.19
CA TRP A 26 -10.88 -8.91 4.45
C TRP A 26 -9.79 -9.91 4.80
N LEU A 27 -8.53 -9.49 4.82
CA LEU A 27 -7.39 -10.36 5.14
C LEU A 27 -7.39 -10.82 6.60
N ALA A 28 -7.75 -9.95 7.54
CA ALA A 28 -7.95 -10.33 8.94
C ALA A 28 -9.07 -11.37 9.08
N GLY A 29 -10.18 -11.19 8.37
CA GLY A 29 -11.28 -12.17 8.31
C GLY A 29 -10.88 -13.51 7.70
N LEU A 30 -9.87 -13.54 6.82
CA LEU A 30 -9.25 -14.76 6.29
C LEU A 30 -8.22 -15.38 7.25
N GLY A 31 -8.00 -14.79 8.42
CA GLY A 31 -7.07 -15.29 9.43
C GLY A 31 -5.61 -14.91 9.19
N ALA A 32 -5.35 -13.86 8.40
CA ALA A 32 -4.02 -13.25 8.30
C ALA A 32 -3.69 -12.44 9.56
N LYS A 33 -2.41 -12.34 9.87
CA LYS A 33 -1.87 -11.35 10.82
C LYS A 33 -1.54 -10.09 10.03
N VAL A 34 -2.41 -9.10 10.10
CA VAL A 34 -2.26 -7.86 9.32
C VAL A 34 -1.39 -6.87 10.08
N VAL A 35 -0.36 -6.35 9.42
CA VAL A 35 0.49 -5.24 9.87
C VAL A 35 0.20 -4.06 8.95
N GLY A 36 -0.40 -3.02 9.48
CA GLY A 36 -0.75 -1.81 8.74
C GLY A 36 0.30 -0.71 8.95
N VAL A 37 0.74 -0.10 7.87
CA VAL A 37 1.67 1.03 7.87
C VAL A 37 1.00 2.22 7.21
N SER A 38 0.84 3.33 7.92
CA SER A 38 0.27 4.59 7.40
C SER A 38 0.75 5.76 8.25
N ILE A 39 0.84 6.93 7.65
CA ILE A 39 1.24 8.14 8.35
C ILE A 39 0.09 8.68 9.24
N ASP A 40 -1.14 8.68 8.72
CA ASP A 40 -2.33 9.26 9.36
C ASP A 40 -3.62 8.53 8.94
N ILE A 41 -4.77 9.09 9.34
CA ILE A 41 -6.10 8.71 8.89
C ILE A 41 -6.60 9.81 7.95
N PRO A 42 -6.72 9.56 6.63
CA PRO A 42 -6.87 10.63 5.64
C PRO A 42 -8.27 11.27 5.59
N THR A 43 -9.28 10.66 6.21
CA THR A 43 -10.68 11.14 6.15
C THR A 43 -11.40 10.95 7.46
N VAL A 44 -12.35 11.86 7.77
CA VAL A 44 -13.27 11.75 8.90
C VAL A 44 -14.70 12.01 8.35
N PRO A 45 -15.64 11.04 8.48
CA PRO A 45 -15.46 9.70 9.03
C PRO A 45 -14.55 8.81 8.16
N SER A 46 -13.95 7.79 8.76
CA SER A 46 -13.11 6.82 8.07
C SER A 46 -13.58 5.38 8.34
N ILE A 47 -13.40 4.50 7.35
CA ILE A 47 -13.68 3.07 7.56
C ILE A 47 -12.80 2.52 8.67
N PHE A 48 -11.56 2.97 8.76
CA PHE A 48 -10.60 2.53 9.78
C PHE A 48 -11.14 2.75 11.19
N GLU A 49 -11.70 3.94 11.48
CA GLU A 49 -12.25 4.28 12.80
C GLU A 49 -13.61 3.63 13.03
N GLU A 50 -14.54 3.74 12.06
CA GLU A 50 -15.91 3.20 12.18
C GLU A 50 -15.94 1.68 12.41
N THR A 51 -14.94 0.97 11.92
CA THR A 51 -14.83 -0.49 12.11
C THR A 51 -13.91 -0.88 13.26
N MET A 52 -13.36 0.09 14.02
CA MET A 52 -12.37 -0.14 15.07
C MET A 52 -11.23 -1.06 14.59
N LEU A 53 -10.75 -0.82 13.35
CA LEU A 53 -9.79 -1.71 12.70
C LEU A 53 -8.47 -1.82 13.48
N SER A 54 -8.08 -0.79 14.23
CA SER A 54 -6.92 -0.80 15.13
C SER A 54 -6.94 -1.95 16.15
N ASP A 55 -8.11 -2.44 16.53
CA ASP A 55 -8.24 -3.54 17.48
C ASP A 55 -7.98 -4.92 16.84
N HIS A 56 -7.93 -4.97 15.51
CA HIS A 56 -7.83 -6.21 14.73
C HIS A 56 -6.54 -6.34 13.92
N VAL A 57 -5.74 -5.26 13.83
CA VAL A 57 -4.48 -5.21 13.07
C VAL A 57 -3.38 -4.58 13.91
N CYS A 58 -2.14 -4.87 13.58
CA CYS A 58 -1.01 -4.12 14.14
C CYS A 58 -0.94 -2.76 13.42
N ASP A 59 -1.37 -1.68 14.07
CA ASP A 59 -1.41 -0.33 13.50
C ASP A 59 -0.10 0.41 13.77
N CYS A 60 0.70 0.60 12.73
CA CYS A 60 2.00 1.26 12.78
C CYS A 60 1.95 2.61 12.06
N ARG A 61 2.21 3.70 12.80
CA ARG A 61 2.25 5.06 12.26
C ARG A 61 3.66 5.39 11.78
N ILE A 62 3.93 5.08 10.51
CA ILE A 62 5.23 5.24 9.86
C ILE A 62 5.04 5.91 8.51
N ASP A 63 5.91 6.89 8.22
CA ASP A 63 6.01 7.47 6.88
C ASP A 63 6.82 6.53 5.98
N ILE A 64 6.27 6.19 4.81
CA ILE A 64 6.98 5.37 3.83
C ILE A 64 8.25 6.05 3.27
N GLN A 65 8.40 7.34 3.47
CA GLN A 65 9.60 8.09 3.10
C GLN A 65 10.77 7.86 4.08
N ASP A 66 10.49 7.36 5.29
CA ASP A 66 11.51 6.98 6.26
C ASP A 66 12.03 5.55 5.96
N SER A 67 13.14 5.49 5.24
CA SER A 67 13.75 4.23 4.80
C SER A 67 14.19 3.32 5.95
N ASP A 68 14.66 3.91 7.07
CA ASP A 68 15.12 3.15 8.23
C ASP A 68 13.93 2.56 8.97
N ALA A 69 12.88 3.34 9.22
CA ALA A 69 11.66 2.85 9.84
C ALA A 69 10.97 1.76 8.99
N ILE A 70 10.95 1.91 7.66
CA ILE A 70 10.43 0.87 6.75
C ILE A 70 11.27 -0.41 6.82
N ARG A 71 12.58 -0.30 6.81
CA ARG A 71 13.46 -1.46 6.94
C ARG A 71 13.22 -2.18 8.27
N ASP A 72 13.15 -1.42 9.36
CA ASP A 72 13.02 -1.96 10.70
C ASP A 72 11.68 -2.69 10.88
N ILE A 73 10.54 -2.13 10.42
CA ILE A 73 9.24 -2.80 10.49
C ILE A 73 9.19 -4.07 9.63
N LEU A 74 9.84 -4.07 8.46
CA LEU A 74 9.94 -5.26 7.62
C LEU A 74 10.78 -6.36 8.28
N LEU A 75 11.89 -6.00 8.93
CA LEU A 75 12.75 -6.93 9.66
C LEU A 75 12.07 -7.47 10.92
N GLU A 76 11.30 -6.65 11.63
CA GLU A 76 10.55 -7.05 12.83
C GLU A 76 9.45 -8.05 12.50
N HIS A 77 8.60 -7.74 11.53
CA HIS A 77 7.41 -8.53 11.24
C HIS A 77 7.61 -9.65 10.24
N GLN A 78 8.70 -9.63 9.46
CA GLN A 78 9.02 -10.67 8.47
C GLN A 78 7.79 -11.08 7.61
N PRO A 79 7.15 -10.16 6.86
CA PRO A 79 5.92 -10.45 6.16
C PRO A 79 6.08 -11.55 5.11
N ASP A 80 5.00 -12.33 4.90
CA ASP A 80 4.89 -13.29 3.79
C ASP A 80 4.35 -12.61 2.53
N PHE A 81 3.49 -11.60 2.72
CA PHE A 81 2.90 -10.80 1.67
C PHE A 81 3.01 -9.32 1.99
N ILE A 82 3.18 -8.50 0.96
CA ILE A 82 3.11 -7.05 1.06
C ILE A 82 2.13 -6.52 0.01
N PHE A 83 1.22 -5.64 0.45
CA PHE A 83 0.39 -4.82 -0.43
C PHE A 83 0.78 -3.35 -0.22
N HIS A 84 1.55 -2.82 -1.16
CA HIS A 84 1.95 -1.42 -1.11
C HIS A 84 0.89 -0.55 -1.77
N MET A 85 0.10 0.13 -0.93
CA MET A 85 -1.04 0.95 -1.35
C MET A 85 -0.91 2.41 -0.89
N ALA A 86 0.06 2.73 -0.04
CA ALA A 86 0.33 4.09 0.39
C ALA A 86 0.81 4.92 -0.79
N ALA A 87 0.14 6.03 -1.03
CA ALA A 87 0.46 6.97 -2.10
C ALA A 87 -0.21 8.32 -1.86
N GLN A 88 0.38 9.40 -2.36
CA GLN A 88 -0.36 10.63 -2.61
C GLN A 88 -1.14 10.45 -3.93
N ALA A 89 -2.43 10.12 -3.82
CA ALA A 89 -3.28 9.70 -4.94
C ALA A 89 -4.12 10.84 -5.53
N LEU A 90 -4.16 12.01 -4.88
CA LEU A 90 -5.04 13.11 -5.27
C LEU A 90 -4.40 13.97 -6.36
N VAL A 91 -5.16 14.23 -7.44
CA VAL A 91 -4.66 14.97 -8.61
C VAL A 91 -4.33 16.43 -8.25
N ARG A 92 -5.22 17.14 -7.51
CA ARG A 92 -4.97 18.56 -7.18
C ARG A 92 -3.70 18.78 -6.37
N PRO A 93 -3.46 18.05 -5.27
CA PRO A 93 -2.19 18.14 -4.55
C PRO A 93 -0.97 17.82 -5.43
N SER A 94 -1.06 16.92 -6.39
CA SER A 94 0.08 16.61 -7.26
C SER A 94 0.52 17.78 -8.13
N TYR A 95 -0.39 18.69 -8.47
CA TYR A 95 -0.04 19.91 -9.19
C TYR A 95 0.48 21.03 -8.25
N SER A 96 -0.07 21.13 -7.04
CA SER A 96 0.36 22.16 -6.09
C SER A 96 1.66 21.82 -5.35
N SER A 97 1.91 20.53 -5.13
CA SER A 97 3.09 19.98 -4.43
C SER A 97 3.68 18.78 -5.18
N PRO A 98 4.24 19.00 -6.39
CA PRO A 98 4.77 17.89 -7.19
C PRO A 98 5.96 17.19 -6.51
N LEU A 99 6.80 17.93 -5.79
CA LEU A 99 7.93 17.34 -5.07
C LEU A 99 7.48 16.34 -4.01
N ASP A 100 6.45 16.67 -3.22
CA ASP A 100 5.89 15.77 -2.20
C ASP A 100 5.27 14.55 -2.87
N THR A 101 4.56 14.75 -3.98
CA THR A 101 3.96 13.65 -4.75
C THR A 101 5.03 12.66 -5.26
N PHE A 102 6.13 13.17 -5.83
CA PHE A 102 7.24 12.32 -6.26
C PHE A 102 7.94 11.65 -5.09
N SER A 103 8.17 12.37 -4.01
CA SER A 103 8.81 11.84 -2.82
C SER A 103 7.99 10.70 -2.22
N VAL A 104 6.70 10.89 -2.00
CA VAL A 104 5.84 9.83 -1.47
C VAL A 104 5.73 8.67 -2.44
N ASN A 105 5.37 8.93 -3.71
CA ASN A 105 5.01 7.85 -4.63
C ASN A 105 6.23 7.11 -5.20
N SER A 106 7.33 7.80 -5.47
CA SER A 106 8.52 7.18 -6.04
C SER A 106 9.51 6.74 -4.98
N LEU A 107 9.98 7.67 -4.11
CA LEU A 107 10.95 7.31 -3.07
C LEU A 107 10.33 6.39 -2.02
N GLY A 108 9.07 6.63 -1.61
CA GLY A 108 8.37 5.72 -0.70
C GLY A 108 8.29 4.29 -1.26
N THR A 109 7.98 4.12 -2.55
CA THR A 109 8.00 2.81 -3.21
C THR A 109 9.41 2.20 -3.24
N VAL A 110 10.44 3.00 -3.54
CA VAL A 110 11.83 2.56 -3.50
C VAL A 110 12.23 2.08 -2.10
N ASN A 111 11.82 2.78 -1.05
CA ASN A 111 12.11 2.38 0.34
C ASN A 111 11.49 1.02 0.69
N ILE A 112 10.25 0.75 0.25
CA ILE A 112 9.65 -0.59 0.41
C ILE A 112 10.46 -1.66 -0.33
N LEU A 113 10.85 -1.41 -1.59
CA LEU A 113 11.62 -2.36 -2.39
C LEU A 113 13.03 -2.60 -1.80
N GLU A 114 13.68 -1.55 -1.31
CA GLU A 114 14.99 -1.67 -0.67
C GLU A 114 14.89 -2.40 0.67
N GLY A 115 13.84 -2.12 1.46
CA GLY A 115 13.57 -2.86 2.69
C GLY A 115 13.34 -4.36 2.44
N LEU A 116 12.68 -4.73 1.32
CA LEU A 116 12.51 -6.13 0.92
C LEU A 116 13.85 -6.85 0.67
N ARG A 117 14.85 -6.15 0.15
CA ARG A 117 16.19 -6.72 -0.07
C ARG A 117 16.90 -7.14 1.23
N ALA A 118 16.52 -6.53 2.36
CA ALA A 118 17.07 -6.90 3.67
C ALA A 118 16.47 -8.21 4.23
N LEU A 119 15.32 -8.67 3.69
CA LEU A 119 14.68 -9.91 4.15
C LEU A 119 15.39 -11.14 3.58
N LYS A 120 15.57 -12.16 4.44
CA LYS A 120 16.22 -13.43 4.08
C LYS A 120 15.24 -14.52 3.66
N LYS A 121 14.03 -14.14 3.27
CA LYS A 121 12.96 -15.06 2.85
C LYS A 121 12.26 -14.56 1.58
N ASN A 122 11.58 -15.45 0.89
CA ASN A 122 10.74 -15.07 -0.23
C ASN A 122 9.49 -14.36 0.28
N VAL A 123 9.20 -13.21 -0.29
CA VAL A 123 8.02 -12.38 -0.01
C VAL A 123 7.28 -12.12 -1.31
N THR A 124 5.98 -12.26 -1.30
CA THR A 124 5.15 -11.84 -2.44
C THR A 124 4.73 -10.39 -2.23
N ALA A 125 5.21 -9.50 -3.08
CA ALA A 125 4.90 -8.08 -3.01
C ALA A 125 4.02 -7.65 -4.19
N VAL A 126 2.90 -6.98 -3.88
CA VAL A 126 1.99 -6.37 -4.84
C VAL A 126 2.10 -4.86 -4.73
N MET A 127 2.66 -4.23 -5.76
CA MET A 127 2.78 -2.77 -5.85
C MET A 127 1.58 -2.20 -6.59
N ILE A 128 0.76 -1.42 -5.89
CA ILE A 128 -0.43 -0.80 -6.49
C ILE A 128 0.01 0.46 -7.22
N THR A 129 -0.26 0.51 -8.50
CA THR A 129 0.04 1.64 -9.37
C THR A 129 -1.24 2.36 -9.82
N SER A 130 -1.17 3.14 -10.88
CA SER A 130 -2.27 3.94 -11.38
C SER A 130 -2.58 3.59 -12.83
N ASP A 131 -3.85 3.63 -13.19
CA ASP A 131 -4.35 3.59 -14.57
C ASP A 131 -3.80 4.74 -15.46
N LYS A 132 -3.35 5.82 -14.84
CA LYS A 132 -2.70 6.94 -15.53
C LYS A 132 -1.35 6.59 -16.17
N ALA A 133 -0.86 5.38 -15.95
CA ALA A 133 0.29 4.85 -16.66
C ALA A 133 0.00 4.60 -18.15
N TYR A 134 -1.27 4.43 -18.54
CA TYR A 134 -1.65 4.21 -19.93
C TYR A 134 -1.82 5.53 -20.70
N ASP A 135 -1.51 5.49 -22.01
CA ASP A 135 -1.85 6.57 -22.93
C ASP A 135 -3.37 6.62 -23.09
N ASN A 136 -4.00 7.68 -22.51
CA ASN A 136 -5.46 7.78 -22.49
C ASN A 136 -5.97 8.22 -23.85
N VAL A 137 -6.51 7.27 -24.62
CA VAL A 137 -7.13 7.48 -25.95
C VAL A 137 -8.66 7.62 -25.87
N GLU A 138 -9.23 7.67 -24.66
CA GLU A 138 -10.67 7.89 -24.40
C GLU A 138 -11.61 6.91 -25.11
N TRP A 139 -11.18 5.69 -25.37
CA TRP A 139 -12.03 4.67 -25.95
C TRP A 139 -12.94 4.01 -24.91
N ILE A 140 -13.96 3.27 -25.38
CA ILE A 140 -14.98 2.66 -24.54
C ILE A 140 -14.54 1.36 -23.86
N TRP A 141 -13.38 0.83 -24.20
CA TRP A 141 -12.85 -0.44 -23.70
C TRP A 141 -11.91 -0.22 -22.51
N GLY A 142 -11.83 -1.18 -21.61
CA GLY A 142 -10.81 -1.20 -20.56
C GLY A 142 -9.41 -1.40 -21.16
N TYR A 143 -8.39 -0.77 -20.54
CA TYR A 143 -6.99 -0.97 -20.91
C TYR A 143 -6.50 -2.36 -20.52
N LYS A 144 -5.53 -2.88 -21.25
CA LYS A 144 -4.87 -4.18 -21.06
C LYS A 144 -3.37 -3.96 -20.87
N GLU A 145 -2.70 -4.98 -20.33
CA GLU A 145 -1.26 -4.94 -20.07
C GLU A 145 -0.41 -4.72 -21.33
N THR A 146 -0.97 -5.00 -22.50
CA THR A 146 -0.31 -4.81 -23.83
C THR A 146 -0.55 -3.43 -24.43
N ASP A 147 -1.40 -2.61 -23.81
CA ASP A 147 -1.72 -1.30 -24.33
C ASP A 147 -0.59 -0.32 -24.11
N ARG A 148 -0.55 0.74 -24.93
CA ARG A 148 0.52 1.71 -24.88
C ARG A 148 0.58 2.43 -23.54
N ILE A 149 1.76 2.46 -22.96
CA ILE A 149 2.07 3.29 -21.80
C ILE A 149 2.38 4.71 -22.28
N GLY A 150 1.81 5.68 -21.62
CA GLY A 150 2.02 7.09 -21.90
C GLY A 150 1.66 7.92 -20.68
N GLY A 151 2.07 9.17 -20.67
CA GLY A 151 1.71 10.16 -19.66
C GLY A 151 1.60 11.53 -20.34
N LYS A 152 0.76 12.41 -19.80
CA LYS A 152 0.71 13.82 -20.23
C LYS A 152 1.47 14.68 -19.25
#